data_fd13f9ff3510d8eae231b6e65633cd7a
#
_entry.id   fd13f9ff3510d8eae231b6e65633cd7a
#
_cell.length_a   1.000
_cell.length_b   1.000
_cell.length_c   1.000
_cell.angle_alpha   90.00
_cell.angle_beta   90.00
_cell.angle_gamma   90.00
#
_symmetry.space_group_name_H-M   'P 1'
#
loop_
_entity.id
_entity.type
_entity.pdbx_description
1 polymer ?
#
loop_
_entity_poly.entity_id
_entity_poly.type
_entity_poly.pdbx_seq_one_letter_code
_entity_poly.pdbx_strand_id
1 'polypeptide(L)'
;IVPLESGVYEDAISFMILGESLQVELSDGTRTELKDTNQYIGFSGDNNNPSGILLKNNNLHLEIQIDKDHNIGMDDLAGIKDVLVESAITTIQDCDDSVAAVDAADKVIVYRNWLGLMKGDLKETFMKGDFEMTRSLNPDRTFTSKDNKELTLPGRSLMLVRNVGHLMTNSAVLDKNGNEIPEGILDAMFTICISKHDLEKTGNYSNSRKGSIYI
;
A
#
# COMPACT_ATOMS: atom_id res chain seq x y z
N ILE A 1 -12.83 -16.21 -7.02
CA ILE A 1 -12.92 -15.43 -5.79
C ILE A 1 -14.06 -14.42 -5.88
N VAL A 2 -14.19 -13.72 -7.01
CA VAL A 2 -15.32 -12.83 -7.34
C VAL A 2 -15.83 -13.21 -8.73
N PRO A 3 -16.60 -14.30 -8.88
CA PRO A 3 -17.07 -14.76 -10.17
C PRO A 3 -18.22 -13.90 -10.71
N LEU A 4 -18.35 -13.88 -12.04
CA LEU A 4 -19.54 -13.42 -12.71
C LEU A 4 -20.67 -14.47 -12.55
N GLU A 5 -21.93 -14.05 -12.67
CA GLU A 5 -23.07 -14.96 -12.69
C GLU A 5 -23.06 -15.84 -13.92
N SER A 6 -22.64 -15.29 -15.06
CA SER A 6 -22.40 -16.03 -16.31
C SER A 6 -21.18 -15.47 -17.05
N GLY A 7 -20.50 -16.31 -17.83
CA GLY A 7 -19.30 -15.94 -18.56
C GLY A 7 -18.05 -15.82 -17.69
N VAL A 8 -16.99 -15.28 -18.26
CA VAL A 8 -15.69 -15.06 -17.61
C VAL A 8 -15.17 -13.65 -17.92
N TYR A 9 -14.27 -13.14 -17.08
CA TYR A 9 -13.69 -11.79 -17.25
C TYR A 9 -12.87 -11.64 -18.54
N GLU A 10 -12.33 -12.71 -19.09
CA GLU A 10 -11.61 -12.72 -20.36
C GLU A 10 -12.50 -12.34 -21.54
N ASP A 11 -13.81 -12.59 -21.43
CA ASP A 11 -14.80 -12.23 -22.44
C ASP A 11 -15.40 -10.83 -22.23
N ALA A 12 -15.07 -10.14 -21.15
CA ALA A 12 -15.57 -8.79 -20.87
C ALA A 12 -15.04 -7.79 -21.90
N ILE A 13 -15.96 -6.97 -22.44
CA ILE A 13 -15.62 -5.87 -23.36
C ILE A 13 -15.86 -4.49 -22.75
N SER A 14 -16.72 -4.42 -21.72
CA SER A 14 -16.95 -3.19 -20.97
C SER A 14 -17.48 -3.43 -19.58
N PHE A 15 -17.25 -2.44 -18.73
CA PHE A 15 -17.83 -2.33 -17.38
C PHE A 15 -18.63 -1.05 -17.30
N MET A 16 -19.79 -1.10 -16.64
CA MET A 16 -20.62 0.07 -16.38
C MET A 16 -21.33 -0.02 -15.04
N ILE A 17 -21.59 1.11 -14.44
CA ILE A 17 -22.30 1.21 -13.17
C ILE A 17 -23.73 1.66 -13.44
N LEU A 18 -24.69 0.79 -13.14
CA LEU A 18 -26.12 1.06 -13.26
C LEU A 18 -26.77 1.10 -11.87
N GLY A 19 -27.01 2.31 -11.36
CA GLY A 19 -27.46 2.48 -9.98
C GLY A 19 -26.40 1.99 -8.99
N GLU A 20 -26.72 0.99 -8.20
CA GLU A 20 -25.82 0.39 -7.19
C GLU A 20 -25.16 -0.91 -7.69
N SER A 21 -25.33 -1.28 -8.96
CA SER A 21 -24.88 -2.55 -9.53
C SER A 21 -23.76 -2.36 -10.55
N LEU A 22 -22.81 -3.28 -10.56
CA LEU A 22 -21.82 -3.44 -11.61
C LEU A 22 -22.39 -4.32 -12.72
N GLN A 23 -22.42 -3.80 -13.94
CA GLN A 23 -22.78 -4.53 -15.15
C GLN A 23 -21.52 -4.81 -15.96
N VAL A 24 -21.41 -6.01 -16.50
CA VAL A 24 -20.34 -6.45 -17.38
C VAL A 24 -20.94 -6.86 -18.71
N GLU A 25 -20.50 -6.25 -19.80
CA GLU A 25 -20.87 -6.64 -21.13
C GLU A 25 -19.83 -7.62 -21.68
N LEU A 26 -20.30 -8.73 -22.23
CA LEU A 26 -19.45 -9.79 -22.78
C LEU A 26 -19.35 -9.69 -24.31
N SER A 27 -18.34 -10.30 -24.87
CA SER A 27 -18.03 -10.28 -26.31
C SER A 27 -19.13 -10.88 -27.21
N ASP A 28 -20.00 -11.72 -26.64
CA ASP A 28 -21.17 -12.26 -27.33
C ASP A 28 -22.40 -11.31 -27.30
N GLY A 29 -22.26 -10.13 -26.70
CA GLY A 29 -23.29 -9.12 -26.55
C GLY A 29 -24.23 -9.35 -25.34
N THR A 30 -23.98 -10.37 -24.54
CA THR A 30 -24.75 -10.58 -23.30
C THR A 30 -24.24 -9.66 -22.19
N ARG A 31 -25.13 -9.36 -21.23
CA ARG A 31 -24.76 -8.64 -20.00
C ARG A 31 -24.91 -9.54 -18.80
N THR A 32 -23.98 -9.42 -17.90
CA THR A 32 -23.90 -10.20 -16.67
C THR A 32 -23.53 -9.31 -15.49
N GLU A 33 -23.73 -9.84 -14.29
CA GLU A 33 -23.37 -9.20 -13.02
C GLU A 33 -22.41 -10.10 -12.24
N LEU A 34 -21.97 -9.64 -11.08
CA LEU A 34 -21.28 -10.50 -10.13
C LEU A 34 -22.27 -11.56 -9.60
N LYS A 35 -21.82 -12.77 -9.42
CA LYS A 35 -22.60 -13.84 -8.78
C LYS A 35 -23.05 -13.47 -7.36
N ASP A 36 -22.21 -12.76 -6.62
CA ASP A 36 -22.57 -12.08 -5.38
C ASP A 36 -22.39 -10.58 -5.57
N THR A 37 -23.48 -9.88 -5.82
CA THR A 37 -23.50 -8.43 -6.06
C THR A 37 -23.00 -7.60 -4.88
N ASN A 38 -22.96 -8.15 -3.65
CA ASN A 38 -22.40 -7.49 -2.48
C ASN A 38 -20.89 -7.35 -2.54
N GLN A 39 -20.23 -8.11 -3.41
CA GLN A 39 -18.79 -8.00 -3.61
C GLN A 39 -18.37 -6.74 -4.38
N TYR A 40 -19.28 -6.10 -5.13
CA TYR A 40 -19.06 -4.77 -5.68
C TYR A 40 -19.29 -3.72 -4.60
N ILE A 41 -18.29 -2.84 -4.38
CA ILE A 41 -18.34 -1.82 -3.34
C ILE A 41 -18.09 -0.40 -3.83
N GLY A 42 -17.56 -0.23 -5.05
CA GLY A 42 -17.33 1.10 -5.59
C GLY A 42 -16.54 1.10 -6.90
N PHE A 43 -16.28 2.29 -7.40
CA PHE A 43 -15.59 2.52 -8.67
C PHE A 43 -14.83 3.84 -8.66
N SER A 44 -13.95 4.03 -9.63
CA SER A 44 -13.33 5.31 -9.96
C SER A 44 -13.60 5.67 -11.42
N GLY A 45 -13.61 6.95 -11.75
CA GLY A 45 -13.93 7.45 -13.09
C GLY A 45 -15.41 7.68 -13.32
N ASP A 46 -15.89 7.49 -14.55
CA ASP A 46 -17.28 7.69 -14.97
C ASP A 46 -18.10 6.41 -14.86
N ASN A 47 -19.42 6.52 -14.60
CA ASN A 47 -20.31 5.39 -14.46
C ASN A 47 -20.37 4.50 -15.71
N ASN A 48 -20.30 5.09 -16.90
CA ASN A 48 -20.37 4.37 -18.16
C ASN A 48 -19.01 3.91 -18.68
N ASN A 49 -17.92 4.48 -18.14
CA ASN A 49 -16.56 4.15 -18.51
C ASN A 49 -15.65 4.29 -17.28
N PRO A 50 -15.78 3.40 -16.30
CA PRO A 50 -14.98 3.47 -15.09
C PRO A 50 -13.51 3.21 -15.39
N SER A 51 -12.64 3.94 -14.69
CA SER A 51 -11.18 3.71 -14.72
C SER A 51 -10.73 2.67 -13.71
N GLY A 52 -11.62 2.29 -12.78
CA GLY A 52 -11.37 1.26 -11.80
C GLY A 52 -12.65 0.72 -11.18
N ILE A 53 -12.67 -0.58 -10.94
CA ILE A 53 -13.76 -1.27 -10.24
C ILE A 53 -13.23 -1.81 -8.93
N LEU A 54 -13.86 -1.45 -7.83
CA LEU A 54 -13.47 -1.91 -6.51
C LEU A 54 -14.40 -3.02 -6.03
N LEU A 55 -13.79 -4.18 -5.79
CA LEU A 55 -14.45 -5.39 -5.31
C LEU A 55 -13.94 -5.74 -3.91
N LYS A 56 -14.73 -6.50 -3.16
CA LYS A 56 -14.38 -6.95 -1.83
C LYS A 56 -14.80 -8.40 -1.60
N ASN A 57 -13.86 -9.21 -1.12
CA ASN A 57 -14.14 -10.59 -0.72
C ASN A 57 -13.43 -10.89 0.60
N ASN A 58 -14.16 -11.38 1.61
CA ASN A 58 -13.62 -11.66 2.95
C ASN A 58 -12.79 -10.53 3.55
N ASN A 59 -13.25 -9.29 3.39
CA ASN A 59 -12.56 -8.04 3.77
C ASN A 59 -11.29 -7.72 2.98
N LEU A 60 -10.91 -8.51 2.00
CA LEU A 60 -9.83 -8.22 1.07
C LEU A 60 -10.36 -7.40 -0.11
N HIS A 61 -9.71 -6.28 -0.42
CA HIS A 61 -10.06 -5.45 -1.55
C HIS A 61 -9.31 -5.91 -2.81
N LEU A 62 -10.03 -5.87 -3.94
CA LEU A 62 -9.48 -6.10 -5.27
C LEU A 62 -9.91 -4.92 -6.14
N GLU A 63 -8.97 -4.32 -6.85
CA GLU A 63 -9.23 -3.24 -7.79
C GLU A 63 -8.89 -3.71 -9.20
N ILE A 64 -9.88 -3.75 -10.07
CA ILE A 64 -9.66 -3.92 -11.51
C ILE A 64 -9.35 -2.53 -12.06
N GLN A 65 -8.16 -2.32 -12.59
CA GLN A 65 -7.72 -1.06 -13.18
C GLN A 65 -7.94 -1.09 -14.70
N ILE A 66 -8.63 -0.10 -15.21
CA ILE A 66 -9.03 0.00 -16.61
C ILE A 66 -8.39 1.23 -17.24
N ASP A 67 -7.63 1.02 -18.32
CA ASP A 67 -6.94 2.08 -19.05
C ASP A 67 -6.58 1.56 -20.45
N LYS A 68 -7.36 1.92 -21.44
CA LYS A 68 -7.21 1.47 -22.84
C LYS A 68 -5.98 2.09 -23.54
N ASP A 69 -5.40 3.14 -22.97
CA ASP A 69 -4.20 3.79 -23.50
C ASP A 69 -2.90 3.20 -22.92
N HIS A 70 -3.02 2.34 -21.90
CA HIS A 70 -1.88 1.65 -21.29
C HIS A 70 -1.43 0.47 -22.14
N ASN A 71 -0.09 0.19 -22.21
CA ASN A 71 0.51 -0.88 -23.04
C ASN A 71 -0.16 -2.26 -22.84
N ILE A 72 -0.63 -2.56 -21.63
CA ILE A 72 -1.32 -3.82 -21.34
C ILE A 72 -2.81 -3.69 -21.67
N GLY A 73 -3.45 -2.60 -21.23
CA GLY A 73 -4.88 -2.40 -21.41
C GLY A 73 -5.31 -2.27 -22.87
N MET A 74 -4.41 -1.83 -23.78
CA MET A 74 -4.72 -1.76 -25.22
C MET A 74 -4.92 -3.14 -25.87
N ASP A 75 -4.35 -4.20 -25.28
CA ASP A 75 -4.47 -5.58 -25.74
C ASP A 75 -5.63 -6.33 -25.06
N ASP A 76 -6.29 -5.73 -24.08
CA ASP A 76 -7.44 -6.30 -23.37
C ASP A 76 -8.76 -5.73 -23.93
N LEU A 77 -9.76 -6.60 -24.12
CA LEU A 77 -11.05 -6.22 -24.73
C LEU A 77 -11.78 -5.11 -23.93
N ALA A 78 -11.75 -5.19 -22.62
CA ALA A 78 -12.34 -4.19 -21.71
C ALA A 78 -11.38 -3.07 -21.34
N GLY A 79 -10.09 -3.19 -21.70
CA GLY A 79 -9.04 -2.25 -21.33
C GLY A 79 -8.44 -2.50 -19.95
N ILE A 80 -8.56 -3.71 -19.40
CA ILE A 80 -7.98 -4.07 -18.10
C ILE A 80 -6.47 -4.03 -18.22
N LYS A 81 -5.83 -3.15 -17.45
CA LYS A 81 -4.36 -3.03 -17.42
C LYS A 81 -3.73 -3.77 -16.26
N ASP A 82 -4.45 -3.92 -15.14
CA ASP A 82 -3.95 -4.57 -13.92
C ASP A 82 -5.10 -4.96 -12.99
N VAL A 83 -4.82 -5.90 -12.09
CA VAL A 83 -5.69 -6.24 -10.95
C VAL A 83 -4.88 -6.09 -9.68
N LEU A 84 -5.12 -5.01 -8.94
CA LEU A 84 -4.46 -4.75 -7.68
C LEU A 84 -5.18 -5.45 -6.54
N VAL A 85 -4.47 -6.35 -5.86
CA VAL A 85 -4.98 -7.08 -4.71
C VAL A 85 -4.34 -6.56 -3.44
N GLU A 86 -5.13 -6.27 -2.42
CA GLU A 86 -4.66 -5.88 -1.10
C GLU A 86 -4.02 -7.10 -0.40
N SER A 87 -2.72 -7.34 -0.67
CA SER A 87 -2.01 -8.54 -0.24
C SER A 87 -1.06 -8.32 0.94
N ALA A 88 -0.53 -7.11 1.11
CA ALA A 88 0.38 -6.75 2.20
C ALA A 88 -0.29 -5.72 3.11
N ILE A 89 -1.00 -6.18 4.13
CA ILE A 89 -1.65 -5.33 5.14
C ILE A 89 -0.63 -4.70 6.06
N THR A 90 0.46 -5.42 6.35
CA THR A 90 1.57 -5.00 7.20
C THR A 90 2.91 -5.24 6.51
N THR A 91 3.89 -4.38 6.82
CA THR A 91 5.29 -4.52 6.36
C THR A 91 6.21 -4.22 7.54
N ILE A 92 7.31 -4.95 7.66
CA ILE A 92 8.27 -4.80 8.75
C ILE A 92 9.50 -4.08 8.22
N GLN A 93 9.85 -2.95 8.87
CA GLN A 93 11.19 -2.38 8.74
C GLN A 93 12.11 -3.05 9.75
N ASP A 94 13.25 -3.52 9.29
CA ASP A 94 14.16 -4.31 10.10
C ASP A 94 15.38 -3.47 10.53
N CYS A 95 15.67 -3.46 11.82
CA CYS A 95 16.86 -2.86 12.38
C CYS A 95 17.96 -3.88 12.63
N ASP A 96 17.74 -5.15 12.31
CA ASP A 96 18.70 -6.24 12.53
C ASP A 96 19.86 -6.15 11.53
N ASP A 97 21.09 -6.35 12.01
CA ASP A 97 22.31 -6.29 11.23
C ASP A 97 22.39 -7.35 10.13
N SER A 98 21.74 -8.49 10.33
CA SER A 98 21.64 -9.55 9.32
C SER A 98 20.95 -9.12 8.03
N VAL A 99 20.27 -7.97 8.03
CA VAL A 99 19.52 -7.46 6.89
C VAL A 99 20.19 -6.23 6.26
N ALA A 100 20.44 -5.16 7.01
CA ALA A 100 20.88 -3.90 6.42
C ALA A 100 21.54 -2.90 7.40
N ALA A 101 21.85 -3.25 8.63
CA ALA A 101 22.28 -2.29 9.66
C ALA A 101 23.48 -2.79 10.46
N VAL A 102 24.61 -2.98 9.76
CA VAL A 102 25.82 -3.62 10.30
C VAL A 102 26.60 -2.67 11.20
N ASP A 103 26.61 -1.39 10.90
CA ASP A 103 27.39 -0.37 11.63
C ASP A 103 26.57 0.87 12.01
N ALA A 104 27.22 1.85 12.62
CA ALA A 104 26.59 3.09 13.06
C ALA A 104 26.01 3.92 11.90
N ALA A 105 26.65 3.90 10.73
CA ALA A 105 26.18 4.63 9.55
C ALA A 105 24.90 4.01 9.01
N ASP A 106 24.86 2.70 8.93
CA ASP A 106 23.66 1.95 8.52
C ASP A 106 22.50 2.18 9.50
N LYS A 107 22.76 2.20 10.81
CA LYS A 107 21.74 2.54 11.83
C LYS A 107 21.13 3.92 11.60
N VAL A 108 21.92 4.91 11.24
CA VAL A 108 21.43 6.25 10.93
C VAL A 108 20.49 6.22 9.73
N ILE A 109 20.80 5.43 8.68
CA ILE A 109 19.95 5.27 7.50
C ILE A 109 18.62 4.62 7.90
N VAL A 110 18.66 3.52 8.65
CA VAL A 110 17.47 2.83 9.13
C VAL A 110 16.57 3.75 9.95
N TYR A 111 17.12 4.51 10.89
CA TYR A 111 16.34 5.46 11.69
C TYR A 111 15.78 6.62 10.87
N ARG A 112 16.51 7.12 9.87
CA ARG A 112 16.00 8.14 8.93
C ARG A 112 14.84 7.61 8.10
N ASN A 113 14.93 6.37 7.64
CA ASN A 113 13.85 5.72 6.91
C ASN A 113 12.60 5.57 7.79
N TRP A 114 12.78 5.12 9.04
CA TRP A 114 11.70 5.04 10.01
C TRP A 114 11.08 6.42 10.30
N LEU A 115 11.92 7.45 10.44
CA LEU A 115 11.44 8.82 10.62
C LEU A 115 10.61 9.31 9.43
N GLY A 116 11.08 9.08 8.21
CA GLY A 116 10.35 9.46 6.99
C GLY A 116 9.03 8.71 6.85
N LEU A 117 8.98 7.43 7.25
CA LEU A 117 7.73 6.66 7.28
C LEU A 117 6.76 7.22 8.32
N MET A 118 7.22 7.51 9.55
CA MET A 118 6.36 8.02 10.63
C MET A 118 5.92 9.47 10.41
N LYS A 119 6.69 10.26 9.67
CA LYS A 119 6.30 11.60 9.22
C LYS A 119 5.50 11.59 7.91
N GLY A 120 5.48 10.47 7.21
CA GLY A 120 4.80 10.36 5.94
C GLY A 120 5.44 11.17 4.80
N ASP A 121 6.73 11.44 4.88
CA ASP A 121 7.48 12.23 3.91
C ASP A 121 8.68 11.51 3.29
N LEU A 122 8.80 10.19 3.51
CA LEU A 122 9.89 9.39 2.96
C LEU A 122 9.92 9.48 1.43
N LYS A 123 11.08 9.84 0.91
CA LYS A 123 11.37 9.92 -0.52
C LYS A 123 12.75 9.36 -0.79
N GLU A 124 12.90 8.74 -1.94
CA GLU A 124 14.20 8.27 -2.43
C GLU A 124 14.33 8.60 -3.92
N THR A 125 15.47 9.16 -4.29
CA THR A 125 15.80 9.47 -5.68
C THR A 125 16.98 8.59 -6.12
N PHE A 126 16.82 7.90 -7.23
CA PHE A 126 17.80 6.98 -7.79
C PHE A 126 17.80 6.99 -9.32
N MET A 127 18.88 6.52 -9.91
CA MET A 127 18.97 6.35 -11.35
C MET A 127 18.37 5.00 -11.77
N LYS A 128 17.45 5.03 -12.76
CA LYS A 128 16.95 3.83 -13.43
C LYS A 128 17.37 3.88 -14.89
N GLY A 129 18.50 3.24 -15.20
CA GLY A 129 19.20 3.47 -16.48
C GLY A 129 19.68 4.92 -16.55
N ASP A 130 19.33 5.63 -17.60
CA ASP A 130 19.71 7.04 -17.82
C ASP A 130 18.71 8.05 -17.23
N PHE A 131 17.67 7.59 -16.56
CA PHE A 131 16.62 8.46 -16.00
C PHE A 131 16.71 8.54 -14.48
N GLU A 132 16.65 9.75 -13.96
CA GLU A 132 16.46 9.99 -12.52
C GLU A 132 15.01 9.73 -12.16
N MET A 133 14.78 8.90 -11.15
CA MET A 133 13.47 8.55 -10.64
C MET A 133 13.37 8.84 -9.16
N THR A 134 12.32 9.57 -8.75
CA THR A 134 11.98 9.75 -7.34
C THR A 134 10.79 8.88 -6.97
N ARG A 135 10.94 8.07 -5.94
CA ARG A 135 9.84 7.35 -5.29
C ARG A 135 9.45 8.05 -4.01
N SER A 136 8.17 8.10 -3.74
CA SER A 136 7.59 8.62 -2.51
C SER A 136 6.51 7.67 -2.00
N LEU A 137 6.02 7.90 -0.78
CA LEU A 137 4.89 7.14 -0.24
C LEU A 137 3.65 7.36 -1.10
N ASN A 138 2.93 6.29 -1.38
CA ASN A 138 1.70 6.35 -2.17
C ASN A 138 0.61 7.14 -1.40
N PRO A 139 -0.17 7.99 -2.09
CA PRO A 139 -1.35 8.61 -1.50
C PRO A 139 -2.44 7.56 -1.23
N ASP A 140 -3.41 7.93 -0.41
CA ASP A 140 -4.64 7.15 -0.28
C ASP A 140 -5.41 7.17 -1.60
N ARG A 141 -6.18 6.12 -1.86
CA ARG A 141 -6.97 5.96 -3.08
C ARG A 141 -8.43 6.21 -2.80
N THR A 142 -9.05 7.05 -3.60
CA THR A 142 -10.44 7.45 -3.44
C THR A 142 -11.31 6.85 -4.53
N PHE A 143 -12.44 6.32 -4.13
CA PHE A 143 -13.46 5.71 -4.98
C PHE A 143 -14.83 6.32 -4.67
N THR A 144 -15.75 6.19 -5.60
CA THR A 144 -17.17 6.40 -5.36
C THR A 144 -17.79 5.05 -4.96
N SER A 145 -18.36 4.97 -3.78
CA SER A 145 -19.04 3.76 -3.30
C SER A 145 -20.38 3.56 -4.02
N LYS A 146 -20.95 2.35 -3.93
CA LYS A 146 -22.22 2.02 -4.56
C LYS A 146 -23.41 2.91 -4.14
N ASP A 147 -23.35 3.52 -2.95
CA ASP A 147 -24.31 4.50 -2.43
C ASP A 147 -23.91 5.96 -2.70
N ASN A 148 -23.03 6.18 -3.69
CA ASN A 148 -22.54 7.50 -4.13
C ASN A 148 -21.83 8.34 -3.05
N LYS A 149 -21.20 7.68 -2.08
CA LYS A 149 -20.34 8.34 -1.09
C LYS A 149 -18.87 8.13 -1.42
N GLU A 150 -18.05 9.01 -0.88
CA GLU A 150 -16.61 8.81 -0.97
C GLU A 150 -16.17 7.62 -0.11
N LEU A 151 -15.38 6.74 -0.71
CA LEU A 151 -14.73 5.60 -0.07
C LEU A 151 -13.23 5.73 -0.27
N THR A 152 -12.49 5.88 0.83
CA THR A 152 -11.04 6.01 0.79
C THR A 152 -10.36 4.75 1.30
N LEU A 153 -9.46 4.18 0.50
CA LEU A 153 -8.57 3.09 0.90
C LEU A 153 -7.15 3.61 1.11
N PRO A 154 -6.45 3.13 2.14
CA PRO A 154 -5.05 3.47 2.33
C PRO A 154 -4.19 3.01 1.15
N GLY A 155 -3.30 3.88 0.71
CA GLY A 155 -2.31 3.54 -0.33
C GLY A 155 -1.06 2.86 0.22
N ARG A 156 -0.96 2.67 1.55
CA ARG A 156 0.21 2.16 2.26
C ARG A 156 -0.17 1.05 3.23
N SER A 157 0.72 0.06 3.38
CA SER A 157 0.61 -0.94 4.45
C SER A 157 0.91 -0.32 5.82
N LEU A 158 0.42 -0.93 6.90
CA LEU A 158 0.84 -0.61 8.26
C LEU A 158 2.30 -1.05 8.45
N MET A 159 3.16 -0.10 8.78
CA MET A 159 4.56 -0.38 9.06
C MET A 159 4.75 -0.78 10.50
N LEU A 160 5.45 -1.89 10.70
CA LEU A 160 6.00 -2.38 11.95
C LEU A 160 7.51 -2.17 11.93
N VAL A 161 8.16 -2.13 13.08
CA VAL A 161 9.63 -2.10 13.16
C VAL A 161 10.11 -3.25 14.04
N ARG A 162 11.15 -3.96 13.59
CA ARG A 162 11.86 -4.97 14.38
C ARG A 162 13.17 -4.39 14.90
N ASN A 163 13.29 -4.30 16.22
CA ASN A 163 14.57 -3.96 16.87
C ASN A 163 15.47 -5.19 16.92
N VAL A 164 16.76 -4.96 17.01
CA VAL A 164 17.74 -6.04 17.14
C VAL A 164 17.59 -6.77 18.49
N GLY A 165 18.08 -8.00 18.54
CA GLY A 165 18.07 -8.85 19.75
C GLY A 165 18.98 -8.35 20.88
N HIS A 166 18.77 -8.89 22.07
CA HIS A 166 19.36 -8.37 23.32
C HIS A 166 20.88 -8.52 23.47
N LEU A 167 21.50 -9.40 22.71
CA LEU A 167 22.94 -9.70 22.86
C LEU A 167 23.84 -8.83 21.98
N MET A 168 23.26 -8.04 21.09
CA MET A 168 24.02 -7.19 20.17
C MET A 168 24.41 -5.88 20.82
N THR A 169 25.61 -5.38 20.49
CA THR A 169 26.10 -4.05 20.84
C THR A 169 26.44 -3.27 19.56
N ASN A 170 26.49 -1.95 19.65
CA ASN A 170 26.78 -1.10 18.50
C ASN A 170 27.60 0.13 18.92
N SER A 171 28.57 0.50 18.09
CA SER A 171 29.48 1.62 18.32
C SER A 171 28.86 3.00 18.04
N ALA A 172 27.60 3.06 17.59
CA ALA A 172 26.89 4.33 17.34
C ALA A 172 26.82 5.21 18.60
N VAL A 173 26.71 4.58 19.77
CA VAL A 173 26.81 5.26 21.08
C VAL A 173 27.70 4.47 21.99
N LEU A 174 28.63 5.18 22.68
CA LEU A 174 29.52 4.59 23.63
C LEU A 174 29.18 5.06 25.06
N ASP A 175 29.39 4.17 26.03
CA ASP A 175 29.30 4.54 27.44
C ASP A 175 30.47 5.45 27.86
N LYS A 176 30.46 5.91 29.13
CA LYS A 176 31.52 6.78 29.67
C LYS A 176 32.91 6.15 29.70
N ASN A 177 33.02 4.84 29.54
CA ASN A 177 34.28 4.10 29.51
C ASN A 177 34.73 3.75 28.09
N GLY A 178 33.95 4.16 27.06
CA GLY A 178 34.23 3.87 25.66
C GLY A 178 33.72 2.50 25.21
N ASN A 179 32.88 1.81 25.98
CA ASN A 179 32.26 0.56 25.56
C ASN A 179 31.01 0.81 24.73
N GLU A 180 30.74 -0.07 23.79
CA GLU A 180 29.50 -0.07 23.02
C GLU A 180 28.28 -0.33 23.93
N ILE A 181 27.16 0.33 23.66
CA ILE A 181 25.90 0.08 24.38
C ILE A 181 25.12 -1.05 23.74
N PRO A 182 24.21 -1.69 24.49
CA PRO A 182 23.28 -2.68 23.93
C PRO A 182 22.42 -2.07 22.80
N GLU A 183 22.55 -2.63 21.62
CA GLU A 183 21.92 -2.14 20.41
C GLU A 183 20.39 -2.17 20.47
N GLY A 184 19.79 -3.21 21.07
CA GLY A 184 18.34 -3.29 21.26
C GLY A 184 17.76 -2.16 22.10
N ILE A 185 18.55 -1.60 23.06
CA ILE A 185 18.15 -0.42 23.85
C ILE A 185 18.21 0.83 22.99
N LEU A 186 19.28 0.97 22.19
CA LEU A 186 19.44 2.08 21.23
C LEU A 186 18.26 2.09 20.24
N ASP A 187 17.97 0.95 19.63
CA ASP A 187 16.85 0.79 18.72
C ASP A 187 15.52 1.17 19.38
N ALA A 188 15.26 0.68 20.61
CA ALA A 188 14.04 0.99 21.34
C ALA A 188 13.86 2.49 21.57
N MET A 189 14.93 3.18 21.98
CA MET A 189 14.89 4.63 22.19
C MET A 189 14.55 5.39 20.90
N PHE A 190 15.25 5.10 19.80
CA PHE A 190 15.04 5.80 18.54
C PHE A 190 13.69 5.43 17.90
N THR A 191 13.36 4.15 17.83
CA THR A 191 12.10 3.72 17.18
C THR A 191 10.86 4.25 17.90
N ILE A 192 10.86 4.29 19.24
CA ILE A 192 9.76 4.87 20.03
C ILE A 192 9.69 6.39 19.87
N CYS A 193 10.83 7.09 20.01
CA CYS A 193 10.86 8.56 19.87
C CYS A 193 10.37 9.00 18.48
N ILE A 194 10.82 8.32 17.44
CA ILE A 194 10.43 8.60 16.06
C ILE A 194 8.93 8.32 15.84
N SER A 195 8.42 7.23 16.38
CA SER A 195 7.01 6.85 16.21
C SER A 195 6.02 7.84 16.84
N LYS A 196 6.47 8.71 17.75
CA LYS A 196 5.64 9.81 18.27
C LYS A 196 5.14 10.73 17.18
N HIS A 197 5.90 10.93 16.08
CA HIS A 197 5.45 11.73 14.95
C HIS A 197 4.16 11.20 14.34
N ASP A 198 4.03 9.87 14.20
CA ASP A 198 2.81 9.25 13.73
C ASP A 198 1.65 9.38 14.74
N LEU A 199 1.92 9.16 16.02
CA LEU A 199 0.90 9.27 17.08
C LEU A 199 0.36 10.71 17.23
N GLU A 200 1.23 11.69 17.11
CA GLU A 200 0.92 13.12 17.18
C GLU A 200 0.39 13.66 15.85
N LYS A 201 0.35 12.83 14.80
CA LYS A 201 -0.10 13.18 13.43
C LYS A 201 0.57 14.45 12.89
N THR A 202 1.87 14.57 13.10
CA THR A 202 2.66 15.74 12.68
C THR A 202 3.04 15.71 11.20
N GLY A 203 2.77 14.60 10.50
CA GLY A 203 3.16 14.36 9.12
C GLY A 203 1.99 14.37 8.13
N ASN A 204 2.32 14.15 6.85
CA ASN A 204 1.34 14.16 5.76
C ASN A 204 0.45 12.90 5.75
N TYR A 205 0.97 11.78 6.22
CA TYR A 205 0.28 10.50 6.24
C TYR A 205 0.42 9.85 7.60
N SER A 206 -0.61 9.18 8.07
CA SER A 206 -0.57 8.39 9.29
C SER A 206 -0.22 6.94 8.98
N ASN A 207 0.70 6.35 9.74
CA ASN A 207 0.98 4.94 9.72
C ASN A 207 -0.07 4.14 10.49
N SER A 208 -0.34 4.56 11.73
CA SER A 208 -1.30 3.88 12.60
C SER A 208 -2.66 4.54 12.59
N ARG A 209 -3.71 3.78 12.25
CA ARG A 209 -5.11 4.24 12.30
C ARG A 209 -5.68 4.23 13.72
N LYS A 210 -5.10 3.43 14.62
CA LYS A 210 -5.59 3.19 15.98
C LYS A 210 -4.71 3.83 17.07
N GLY A 211 -3.70 4.59 16.70
CA GLY A 211 -2.77 5.21 17.64
C GLY A 211 -1.88 4.19 18.36
N SER A 212 -1.37 3.19 17.63
CA SER A 212 -0.52 2.14 18.16
C SER A 212 0.85 2.15 17.47
N ILE A 213 1.89 1.83 18.22
CA ILE A 213 3.24 1.57 17.69
C ILE A 213 3.50 0.07 17.84
N TYR A 214 3.98 -0.54 16.76
CA TYR A 214 4.32 -1.97 16.75
C TYR A 214 5.83 -2.12 16.59
N ILE A 215 6.46 -2.56 17.68
CA ILE A 215 7.89 -2.78 17.80
C ILE A 215 8.14 -4.21 18.21
#